data_299ddacfd4da6d8182ab078c1df0fb99
#
_entry.id   299ddacfd4da6d8182ab078c1df0fb99
#
_cell.length_a   1.000
_cell.length_b   1.000
_cell.length_c   1.000
_cell.angle_alpha   90.00
_cell.angle_beta   90.00
_cell.angle_gamma   90.00
#
_symmetry.space_group_name_H-M   'P 1'
#
loop_
_entity.id
_entity.type
_entity.pdbx_description
1 polymer ?
#
loop_
_entity_poly.entity_id
_entity_poly.type
_entity_poly.pdbx_seq_one_letter_code
_entity_poly.pdbx_strand_id
1 'polypeptide(L)'
;MKNGLIVYVVGSEPLPEDFDLAKASQSLGWTADQVELVSQQQGFFSVEDAWHFLLTRGCGRIHLAVAQADDPTHLHPLGPTVRLYG
;
A
#
# COMPACT_ATOMS: atom_id res chain seq x y z
N MET A 1 -11.35 12.29 -9.00
CA MET A 1 -10.16 11.46 -9.22
C MET A 1 -10.02 10.48 -8.08
N LYS A 2 -9.85 9.22 -8.41
CA LYS A 2 -9.65 8.20 -7.37
C LYS A 2 -8.24 8.25 -6.81
N ASN A 3 -8.14 8.03 -5.51
CA ASN A 3 -6.86 7.94 -4.82
C ASN A 3 -6.59 6.48 -4.47
N GLY A 4 -5.40 6.02 -4.85
CA GLY A 4 -4.93 4.69 -4.49
C GLY A 4 -3.87 4.77 -3.43
N LEU A 5 -3.74 3.70 -2.66
CA LEU A 5 -2.69 3.57 -1.65
C LEU A 5 -2.01 2.22 -1.82
N ILE A 6 -0.70 2.24 -1.86
CA ILE A 6 0.11 1.02 -1.83
C ILE A 6 0.76 0.94 -0.46
N VAL A 7 0.54 -0.16 0.24
CA VAL A 7 1.18 -0.43 1.52
C VAL A 7 2.29 -1.46 1.28
N TYR A 8 3.53 -1.01 1.43
CA TYR A 8 4.70 -1.86 1.26
C TYR A 8 5.15 -2.36 2.62
N VAL A 9 5.13 -3.68 2.80
CA VAL A 9 5.50 -4.30 4.08
C VAL A 9 6.95 -4.75 4.02
N VAL A 10 7.74 -4.24 4.96
CA VAL A 10 9.17 -4.57 5.09
C VAL A 10 9.34 -5.65 6.16
N GLY A 11 10.07 -6.69 5.81
CA GLY A 11 10.31 -7.80 6.71
C GLY A 11 9.74 -9.08 6.18
N SER A 12 10.22 -10.20 6.72
CA SER A 12 9.82 -11.54 6.28
C SER A 12 8.86 -12.23 7.25
N GLU A 13 8.56 -11.59 8.40
CA GLU A 13 7.63 -12.16 9.35
C GLU A 13 6.23 -12.24 8.75
N PRO A 14 5.47 -13.30 9.06
CA PRO A 14 4.09 -13.39 8.61
C PRO A 14 3.25 -12.26 9.22
N LEU A 15 2.34 -11.74 8.42
CA LEU A 15 1.38 -10.78 8.94
C LEU A 15 0.42 -11.47 9.91
N PRO A 16 -0.07 -10.75 10.94
CA PRO A 16 -1.07 -11.32 11.84
C PRO A 16 -2.30 -11.77 11.09
N GLU A 17 -2.95 -12.84 11.57
CA GLU A 17 -4.16 -13.35 10.94
C GLU A 17 -5.30 -12.32 10.96
N ASP A 18 -5.33 -11.47 11.97
CA ASP A 18 -6.34 -10.44 12.10
C ASP A 18 -5.94 -9.13 11.44
N PHE A 19 -4.87 -9.12 10.66
CA PHE A 19 -4.44 -7.91 9.98
C PHE A 19 -5.51 -7.44 8.99
N ASP A 20 -5.91 -6.18 9.14
CA ASP A 20 -6.92 -5.56 8.29
C ASP A 20 -6.27 -4.37 7.58
N LEU A 21 -6.06 -4.53 6.27
CA LEU A 21 -5.39 -3.52 5.47
C LEU A 21 -6.16 -2.21 5.45
N ALA A 22 -7.49 -2.28 5.32
CA ALA A 22 -8.31 -1.08 5.29
C ALA A 22 -8.23 -0.32 6.61
N LYS A 23 -8.25 -1.05 7.72
CA LYS A 23 -8.17 -0.45 9.05
C LYS A 23 -6.79 0.17 9.28
N ALA A 24 -5.73 -0.52 8.86
CA ALA A 24 -4.38 0.01 8.98
C ALA A 24 -4.22 1.29 8.18
N SER A 25 -4.83 1.37 6.99
CA SER A 25 -4.72 2.56 6.15
C SER A 25 -5.35 3.79 6.78
N GLN A 26 -6.30 3.61 7.70
CA GLN A 26 -6.93 4.73 8.39
C GLN A 26 -5.96 5.50 9.27
N SER A 27 -4.85 4.88 9.66
CA SER A 27 -3.84 5.55 10.49
C SER A 27 -3.18 6.72 9.78
N LEU A 28 -3.34 6.82 8.46
CA LEU A 28 -2.78 7.92 7.68
C LEU A 28 -3.61 9.21 7.77
N GLY A 29 -4.81 9.14 8.35
CA GLY A 29 -5.66 10.32 8.51
C GLY A 29 -6.49 10.67 7.29
N TRP A 30 -6.47 9.85 6.26
CA TRP A 30 -7.32 10.03 5.08
C TRP A 30 -7.72 8.66 4.54
N THR A 31 -8.72 8.63 3.68
CA THR A 31 -9.26 7.39 3.15
C THR A 31 -8.91 7.28 1.67
N ALA A 32 -8.25 6.19 1.30
CA ALA A 32 -8.01 5.88 -0.10
C ALA A 32 -9.24 5.18 -0.68
N ASP A 33 -9.48 5.41 -1.97
CA ASP A 33 -10.55 4.74 -2.68
C ASP A 33 -10.22 3.27 -2.90
N GLN A 34 -8.94 2.97 -3.04
CA GLN A 34 -8.48 1.59 -3.20
C GLN A 34 -7.11 1.43 -2.56
N VAL A 35 -6.93 0.33 -1.83
CA VAL A 35 -5.69 0.02 -1.12
C VAL A 35 -5.19 -1.33 -1.58
N GLU A 36 -3.89 -1.41 -1.89
CA GLU A 36 -3.25 -2.66 -2.28
C GLU A 36 -2.02 -2.91 -1.41
N LEU A 37 -1.75 -4.19 -1.17
CA LEU A 37 -0.66 -4.63 -0.33
C LEU A 37 0.48 -5.17 -1.18
N VAL A 38 1.71 -4.80 -0.82
CA VAL A 38 2.92 -5.37 -1.41
C VAL A 38 3.71 -6.02 -0.30
N SER A 39 3.87 -7.33 -0.36
CA SER A 39 4.65 -8.05 0.63
C SER A 39 5.21 -9.33 0.01
N GLN A 40 6.13 -9.97 0.72
CA GLN A 40 6.73 -11.21 0.26
C GLN A 40 5.78 -12.41 0.36
N GLN A 41 4.72 -12.29 1.14
CA GLN A 41 3.87 -13.43 1.47
C GLN A 41 2.47 -13.34 0.90
N GLN A 42 1.98 -12.14 0.65
CA GLN A 42 0.64 -11.96 0.09
C GLN A 42 0.55 -10.62 -0.61
N GLY A 43 -0.45 -10.48 -1.46
CA GLY A 43 -0.61 -9.29 -2.27
C GLY A 43 0.31 -9.30 -3.48
N PHE A 44 0.76 -8.13 -3.86
CA PHE A 44 1.64 -7.99 -5.01
C PHE A 44 3.10 -8.20 -4.60
N PHE A 45 3.92 -8.64 -5.55
CA PHE A 45 5.34 -8.84 -5.30
C PHE A 45 6.14 -7.54 -5.37
N SER A 46 5.67 -6.57 -6.10
CA SER A 46 6.39 -5.32 -6.27
C SER A 46 5.45 -4.13 -6.26
N VAL A 47 6.02 -2.97 -5.90
CA VAL A 47 5.28 -1.71 -5.95
C VAL A 47 4.84 -1.41 -7.38
N GLU A 48 5.67 -1.74 -8.36
CA GLU A 48 5.33 -1.48 -9.76
C GLU A 48 4.09 -2.25 -10.18
N ASP A 49 3.99 -3.52 -9.80
CA ASP A 49 2.82 -4.33 -10.14
C ASP A 49 1.55 -3.77 -9.50
N ALA A 50 1.62 -3.40 -8.23
CA ALA A 50 0.49 -2.80 -7.53
C ALA A 50 0.11 -1.46 -8.15
N TRP A 51 1.09 -0.67 -8.55
CA TRP A 51 0.86 0.62 -9.17
C TRP A 51 0.13 0.48 -10.49
N HIS A 52 0.56 -0.45 -11.35
CA HIS A 52 -0.12 -0.72 -12.62
C HIS A 52 -1.55 -1.20 -12.38
N PHE A 53 -1.75 -2.05 -11.40
CA PHE A 53 -3.08 -2.54 -11.07
C PHE A 53 -3.99 -1.38 -10.66
N LEU A 54 -3.50 -0.47 -9.83
CA LEU A 54 -4.31 0.67 -9.41
C LEU A 54 -4.64 1.60 -10.56
N LEU A 55 -3.72 1.75 -11.52
CA LEU A 55 -4.02 2.52 -12.73
C LEU A 55 -5.17 1.90 -13.50
N THR A 56 -5.21 0.58 -13.61
CA THR A 56 -6.30 -0.10 -14.32
C THR A 56 -7.63 0.08 -13.61
N ARG A 57 -7.61 0.40 -12.32
CA ARG A 57 -8.82 0.65 -11.53
C ARG A 57 -9.22 2.11 -11.52
N GLY A 58 -8.54 2.95 -12.29
CA GLY A 58 -8.90 4.35 -12.42
C GLY A 58 -8.30 5.26 -11.38
N CYS A 59 -7.30 4.81 -10.62
CA CYS A 59 -6.64 5.66 -9.65
C CYS A 59 -5.72 6.63 -10.35
N GLY A 60 -6.05 7.92 -10.28
CA GLY A 60 -5.24 8.96 -10.90
C GLY A 60 -4.12 9.47 -10.01
N ARG A 61 -4.22 9.22 -8.70
CA ARG A 61 -3.19 9.59 -7.74
C ARG A 61 -2.93 8.39 -6.84
N ILE A 62 -1.68 7.99 -6.74
CA ILE A 62 -1.29 6.80 -5.99
C ILE A 62 -0.28 7.21 -4.93
N HIS A 63 -0.57 6.89 -3.68
CA HIS A 63 0.29 7.16 -2.55
C HIS A 63 0.98 5.88 -2.12
N LEU A 64 2.14 6.03 -1.50
CA LEU A 64 2.91 4.91 -0.99
C LEU A 64 3.11 5.08 0.50
N ALA A 65 2.90 4.02 1.24
CA ALA A 65 3.20 3.97 2.67
C ALA A 65 3.97 2.69 2.97
N VAL A 66 4.80 2.74 4.00
CA VAL A 66 5.62 1.61 4.41
C VAL A 66 5.16 1.15 5.78
N ALA A 67 5.07 -0.17 5.95
CA ALA A 67 4.77 -0.79 7.23
C ALA A 67 5.83 -1.83 7.54
N GLN A 68 6.12 -2.03 8.83
CA GLN A 68 7.00 -3.10 9.28
C GLN A 68 6.17 -4.36 9.50
N ALA A 69 6.69 -5.52 9.11
CA ALA A 69 5.95 -6.77 9.26
C ALA A 69 5.64 -7.09 10.73
N ASP A 70 6.49 -6.65 11.65
CA ASP A 70 6.28 -6.87 13.08
C ASP A 70 5.34 -5.85 13.71
N ASP A 71 5.02 -4.76 13.00
CA ASP A 71 4.06 -3.75 13.47
C ASP A 71 3.34 -3.15 12.27
N PRO A 72 2.49 -3.94 11.59
CA PRO A 72 1.87 -3.49 10.34
C PRO A 72 0.72 -2.51 10.52
N THR A 73 0.38 -2.18 11.76
CA THR A 73 -0.71 -1.23 12.03
C THR A 73 -0.26 0.22 11.92
N HIS A 74 1.04 0.48 11.93
CA HIS A 74 1.58 1.83 11.80
C HIS A 74 2.16 2.03 10.41
N LEU A 75 1.53 2.92 9.64
CA LEU A 75 1.97 3.21 8.29
C LEU A 75 2.77 4.51 8.27
N HIS A 76 3.89 4.47 7.56
CA HIS A 76 4.74 5.64 7.37
C HIS A 76 4.57 6.13 5.94
N PRO A 77 3.87 7.25 5.73
CA PRO A 77 3.62 7.73 4.37
C PRO A 77 4.89 8.25 3.72
N LEU A 78 5.07 7.88 2.45
CA LEU A 78 6.17 8.37 1.64
C LEU A 78 5.70 9.39 0.59
N GLY A 79 4.41 9.74 0.63
CA GLY A 79 3.83 10.67 -0.31
C GLY A 79 3.36 9.99 -1.59
N PRO A 80 2.91 10.79 -2.58
CA PRO A 80 2.49 10.24 -3.85
C PRO A 80 3.67 9.62 -4.58
N THR A 81 3.44 8.47 -5.22
CA THR A 81 4.45 7.87 -6.08
C THR A 81 4.49 8.65 -7.38
N VAL A 82 5.69 8.84 -7.91
CA VAL A 82 5.87 9.39 -9.24
C VAL A 82 6.25 8.25 -10.17
N ARG A 83 6.09 8.49 -11.45
CA ARG A 83 6.49 7.47 -12.42
C ARG A 83 7.99 7.25 -12.30
N LEU A 84 8.36 5.98 -12.24
CA LEU A 84 9.77 5.62 -12.08
C LEU A 84 10.57 5.85 -13.36
N TYR A 85 9.91 5.95 -14.49
CA TYR A 85 10.52 6.27 -15.77
C TYR A 85 9.62 7.24 -16.49
N GLY A 86 10.20 8.30 -16.85
CA GLY A 86 9.49 9.48 -17.33
C GLY A 86 8.63 9.32 -18.52
#